data_fbcf2cd064c993a4ec6099849ebda76a
#
_entry.id   fbcf2cd064c993a4ec6099849ebda76a
#
_cell.length_a   1.000
_cell.length_b   1.000
_cell.length_c   1.000
_cell.angle_alpha   90.00
_cell.angle_beta   90.00
_cell.angle_gamma   90.00
#
_symmetry.space_group_name_H-M   'P 1'
#
loop_
_entity.id
_entity.type
_entity.pdbx_description
1 polymer ?
#
loop_
_entity_poly.entity_id
_entity_poly.type
_entity_poly.pdbx_seq_one_letter_code
_entity_poly.pdbx_strand_id
1 'polypeptide(L)'
;MKNGDQNQISAYAAKVITQNTENLQSCLEKVKRRKESEDIHDLRVASRRLRTALEIFRHFLPVKKYKIWEPSIASLTKAFGNARDLDVQLEFIRNFFQLNDETKNRPGGRRLKLRLEQRRGRLEGQLKDKLAEIEKNGTLADILNEFKNLSNEVNEKVLPPSPIF
;
A
#
# COMPACT_ATOMS: atom_id res chain seq x y z
N MET A 1 8.54 -16.00 -28.12
CA MET A 1 9.31 -15.41 -27.03
C MET A 1 10.28 -16.46 -26.52
N LYS A 2 11.58 -16.16 -26.49
CA LYS A 2 12.62 -17.10 -26.06
C LYS A 2 12.52 -17.31 -24.54
N ASN A 3 12.72 -18.53 -24.05
CA ASN A 3 12.68 -18.87 -22.60
C ASN A 3 13.52 -17.92 -21.69
N GLY A 4 14.58 -17.32 -22.25
CA GLY A 4 15.41 -16.35 -21.55
C GLY A 4 14.69 -15.05 -21.17
N ASP A 5 13.83 -14.55 -22.06
CA ASP A 5 13.10 -13.28 -21.83
C ASP A 5 12.04 -13.44 -20.73
N GLN A 6 11.38 -14.60 -20.66
CA GLN A 6 10.40 -14.91 -19.61
C GLN A 6 11.05 -14.99 -18.22
N ASN A 7 12.23 -15.60 -18.11
CA ASN A 7 12.96 -15.70 -16.86
C ASN A 7 13.41 -14.32 -16.35
N GLN A 8 13.88 -13.45 -17.25
CA GLN A 8 14.27 -12.08 -16.89
C GLN A 8 13.07 -11.25 -16.41
N ILE A 9 11.92 -11.36 -17.08
CA ILE A 9 10.69 -10.64 -16.66
C ILE A 9 10.20 -11.17 -15.31
N SER A 10 10.22 -12.49 -15.08
CA SER A 10 9.83 -13.09 -13.80
C SER A 10 10.73 -12.62 -12.65
N ALA A 11 12.04 -12.56 -12.86
CA ALA A 11 13.00 -12.06 -11.87
C ALA A 11 12.76 -10.56 -11.58
N TYR A 12 12.50 -9.77 -12.61
CA TYR A 12 12.17 -8.35 -12.45
C TYR A 12 10.85 -8.16 -11.70
N ALA A 13 9.82 -8.94 -12.04
CA ALA A 13 8.54 -8.94 -11.35
C ALA A 13 8.71 -9.26 -9.85
N ALA A 14 9.48 -10.33 -9.53
CA ALA A 14 9.80 -10.71 -8.17
C ALA A 14 10.46 -9.57 -7.40
N LYS A 15 11.48 -8.93 -7.98
CA LYS A 15 12.17 -7.78 -7.38
C LYS A 15 11.22 -6.61 -7.10
N VAL A 16 10.40 -6.21 -8.08
CA VAL A 16 9.47 -5.09 -7.95
C VAL A 16 8.41 -5.37 -6.89
N ILE A 17 7.83 -6.56 -6.87
CA ILE A 17 6.80 -6.95 -5.90
C ILE A 17 7.40 -7.02 -4.49
N THR A 18 8.58 -7.61 -4.33
CA THR A 18 9.28 -7.66 -3.03
C THR A 18 9.53 -6.27 -2.48
N GLN A 19 10.13 -5.37 -3.27
CA GLN A 19 10.42 -4.00 -2.85
C GLN A 19 9.16 -3.22 -2.44
N ASN A 20 8.06 -3.35 -3.21
CA ASN A 20 6.80 -2.69 -2.88
C ASN A 20 6.15 -3.30 -1.62
N THR A 21 6.32 -4.60 -1.38
CA THR A 21 5.80 -5.27 -0.19
C THR A 21 6.56 -4.84 1.06
N GLU A 22 7.89 -4.79 1.01
CA GLU A 22 8.75 -4.30 2.10
C GLU A 22 8.45 -2.83 2.42
N ASN A 23 8.27 -1.99 1.39
CA ASN A 23 7.89 -0.60 1.58
C ASN A 23 6.50 -0.47 2.25
N LEU A 24 5.52 -1.25 1.81
CA LEU A 24 4.20 -1.27 2.45
C LEU A 24 4.29 -1.72 3.91
N GLN A 25 5.09 -2.74 4.22
CA GLN A 25 5.31 -3.21 5.58
C GLN A 25 5.92 -2.11 6.47
N SER A 26 6.91 -1.38 5.96
CA SER A 26 7.50 -0.22 6.66
C SER A 26 6.47 0.87 6.94
N CYS A 27 5.61 1.20 5.96
CA CYS A 27 4.54 2.19 6.14
C CYS A 27 3.49 1.73 7.17
N LEU A 28 3.14 0.44 7.21
CA LEU A 28 2.25 -0.13 8.22
C LEU A 28 2.78 0.09 9.64
N GLU A 29 4.07 -0.17 9.85
CA GLU A 29 4.71 0.05 11.15
C GLU A 29 4.71 1.53 11.57
N LYS A 30 4.92 2.46 10.64
CA LYS A 30 4.83 3.91 10.92
C LYS A 30 3.42 4.30 11.36
N VAL A 31 2.39 3.90 10.60
CA VAL A 31 0.98 4.21 10.92
C VAL A 31 0.58 3.65 12.28
N LYS A 32 1.05 2.47 12.67
CA LYS A 32 0.79 1.91 14.00
C LYS A 32 1.36 2.77 15.13
N ARG A 33 2.56 3.34 14.91
CA ARG A 33 3.26 4.13 15.93
C ARG A 33 2.71 5.54 16.07
N ARG A 34 2.50 6.26 14.97
CA ARG A 34 2.25 7.71 14.96
C ARG A 34 0.85 8.11 14.51
N LYS A 35 0.28 7.44 13.51
CA LYS A 35 -1.03 7.75 12.90
C LYS A 35 -1.18 9.18 12.36
N GLU A 36 -0.08 9.76 11.91
CA GLU A 36 -0.10 11.09 11.31
C GLU A 36 -0.72 11.03 9.89
N SER A 37 -1.23 12.16 9.42
CA SER A 37 -1.85 12.27 8.09
C SER A 37 -0.88 11.90 6.96
N GLU A 38 0.41 12.19 7.14
CA GLU A 38 1.47 11.84 6.19
C GLU A 38 1.75 10.33 6.18
N ASP A 39 1.78 9.68 7.35
CA ASP A 39 1.92 8.22 7.44
C ASP A 39 0.78 7.50 6.72
N ILE A 40 -0.46 8.03 6.82
CA ILE A 40 -1.64 7.52 6.11
C ILE A 40 -1.51 7.73 4.60
N HIS A 41 -0.99 8.88 4.16
CA HIS A 41 -0.70 9.14 2.77
C HIS A 41 0.32 8.15 2.21
N ASP A 42 1.45 7.97 2.90
CA ASP A 42 2.51 7.04 2.50
C ASP A 42 2.01 5.61 2.39
N LEU A 43 1.23 5.16 3.38
CA LEU A 43 0.61 3.83 3.36
C LEU A 43 -0.32 3.64 2.16
N ARG A 44 -1.15 4.65 1.85
CA ARG A 44 -2.02 4.64 0.68
C ARG A 44 -1.21 4.52 -0.62
N VAL A 45 -0.13 5.30 -0.74
CA VAL A 45 0.75 5.26 -1.92
C VAL A 45 1.44 3.89 -2.04
N ALA A 46 1.99 3.36 -0.95
CA ALA A 46 2.67 2.07 -0.93
C ALA A 46 1.70 0.93 -1.29
N SER A 47 0.50 0.90 -0.68
CA SER A 47 -0.51 -0.13 -0.98
C SER A 47 -0.99 -0.07 -2.44
N ARG A 48 -1.17 1.14 -3.01
CA ARG A 48 -1.51 1.32 -4.42
C ARG A 48 -0.40 0.81 -5.34
N ARG A 49 0.87 1.12 -5.03
CA ARG A 49 2.02 0.66 -5.82
C ARG A 49 2.12 -0.86 -5.82
N LEU A 50 1.98 -1.50 -4.65
CA LEU A 50 1.98 -2.96 -4.56
C LEU A 50 0.81 -3.56 -5.37
N ARG A 51 -0.40 -3.03 -5.22
CA ARG A 51 -1.56 -3.48 -5.99
C ARG A 51 -1.33 -3.38 -7.50
N THR A 52 -0.78 -2.25 -7.96
CA THR A 52 -0.45 -2.05 -9.39
C THR A 52 0.61 -3.04 -9.86
N ALA A 53 1.64 -3.31 -9.04
CA ALA A 53 2.65 -4.30 -9.37
C ALA A 53 2.06 -5.72 -9.49
N LEU A 54 1.21 -6.12 -8.55
CA LEU A 54 0.50 -7.40 -8.61
C LEU A 54 -0.37 -7.53 -9.88
N GLU A 55 -1.05 -6.47 -10.29
CA GLU A 55 -1.87 -6.45 -11.50
C GLU A 55 -1.04 -6.52 -12.77
N ILE A 56 0.04 -5.72 -12.88
CA ILE A 56 0.93 -5.73 -14.05
C ILE A 56 1.55 -7.11 -14.25
N PHE A 57 2.02 -7.72 -13.17
CA PHE A 57 2.73 -8.99 -13.21
C PHE A 57 1.84 -10.22 -12.97
N ARG A 58 0.52 -10.08 -12.99
CA ARG A 58 -0.45 -11.14 -12.65
C ARG A 58 -0.22 -12.45 -13.39
N HIS A 59 0.25 -12.39 -14.64
CA HIS A 59 0.50 -13.58 -15.48
C HIS A 59 1.73 -14.40 -15.04
N PHE A 60 2.60 -13.79 -14.21
CA PHE A 60 3.77 -14.43 -13.63
C PHE A 60 3.52 -14.90 -12.19
N LEU A 61 2.30 -14.66 -11.65
CA LEU A 61 1.94 -15.02 -10.29
C LEU A 61 1.14 -16.33 -10.25
N PRO A 62 1.29 -17.13 -9.17
CA PRO A 62 0.40 -18.26 -8.95
C PRO A 62 -1.05 -17.77 -8.83
N VAL A 63 -1.92 -18.26 -9.72
CA VAL A 63 -3.32 -17.80 -9.83
C VAL A 63 -4.08 -17.87 -8.48
N LYS A 64 -3.85 -18.93 -7.71
CA LYS A 64 -4.48 -19.10 -6.39
C LYS A 64 -4.05 -18.03 -5.40
N LYS A 65 -2.77 -17.67 -5.39
CA LYS A 65 -2.20 -16.66 -4.49
C LYS A 65 -2.63 -15.24 -4.90
N TYR A 66 -2.58 -14.93 -6.20
CA TYR A 66 -3.07 -13.65 -6.71
C TYR A 66 -4.52 -13.36 -6.29
N LYS A 67 -5.41 -14.36 -6.35
CA LYS A 67 -6.82 -14.24 -5.94
C LYS A 67 -7.00 -13.95 -4.44
N ILE A 68 -5.99 -14.19 -3.61
CA ILE A 68 -5.98 -13.88 -2.18
C ILE A 68 -5.32 -12.52 -1.93
N TRP A 69 -4.16 -12.28 -2.55
CA TRP A 69 -3.35 -11.10 -2.30
C TRP A 69 -3.98 -9.81 -2.82
N GLU A 70 -4.43 -9.82 -4.10
CA GLU A 70 -4.97 -8.61 -4.73
C GLU A 70 -6.18 -8.04 -3.96
N PRO A 71 -7.22 -8.82 -3.62
CA PRO A 71 -8.36 -8.29 -2.88
C PRO A 71 -7.99 -7.80 -1.47
N SER A 72 -7.04 -8.46 -0.82
CA SER A 72 -6.54 -8.05 0.50
C SER A 72 -5.87 -6.67 0.43
N ILE A 73 -4.95 -6.48 -0.53
CA ILE A 73 -4.27 -5.19 -0.73
C ILE A 73 -5.23 -4.12 -1.26
N ALA A 74 -6.18 -4.47 -2.13
CA ALA A 74 -7.21 -3.55 -2.61
C ALA A 74 -8.11 -3.02 -1.48
N SER A 75 -8.51 -3.91 -0.55
CA SER A 75 -9.29 -3.54 0.64
C SER A 75 -8.53 -2.55 1.53
N LEU A 76 -7.24 -2.81 1.78
CA LEU A 76 -6.36 -1.91 2.50
C LEU A 76 -6.24 -0.55 1.79
N THR A 77 -5.96 -0.55 0.50
CA THR A 77 -5.84 0.66 -0.33
C THR A 77 -7.11 1.51 -0.27
N LYS A 78 -8.29 0.89 -0.34
CA LYS A 78 -9.58 1.57 -0.25
C LYS A 78 -9.81 2.20 1.12
N ALA A 79 -9.54 1.46 2.20
CA ALA A 79 -9.74 1.95 3.56
C ALA A 79 -8.89 3.19 3.85
N PHE A 80 -7.59 3.14 3.52
CA PHE A 80 -6.68 4.27 3.70
C PHE A 80 -6.91 5.40 2.70
N GLY A 81 -7.40 5.09 1.49
CA GLY A 81 -7.87 6.09 0.53
C GLY A 81 -8.97 6.96 1.10
N ASN A 82 -10.01 6.35 1.66
CA ASN A 82 -11.13 7.05 2.28
C ASN A 82 -10.69 7.97 3.44
N ALA A 83 -9.73 7.51 4.25
CA ALA A 83 -9.18 8.32 5.34
C ALA A 83 -8.41 9.53 4.81
N ARG A 84 -7.51 9.33 3.83
CA ARG A 84 -6.73 10.41 3.23
C ARG A 84 -7.61 11.45 2.55
N ASP A 85 -8.67 11.04 1.87
CA ASP A 85 -9.61 11.97 1.22
C ASP A 85 -10.25 12.90 2.25
N LEU A 86 -10.59 12.39 3.45
CA LEU A 86 -11.10 13.22 4.54
C LEU A 86 -10.02 14.11 5.16
N ASP A 87 -8.79 13.63 5.31
CA ASP A 87 -7.67 14.44 5.82
C ASP A 87 -7.41 15.62 4.89
N VAL A 88 -7.42 15.41 3.56
CA VAL A 88 -7.28 16.49 2.56
C VAL A 88 -8.44 17.48 2.61
N GLN A 89 -9.69 16.99 2.75
CA GLN A 89 -10.85 17.87 2.88
C GLN A 89 -10.80 18.72 4.15
N LEU A 90 -10.37 18.14 5.27
CA LEU A 90 -10.21 18.84 6.53
C LEU A 90 -9.09 19.89 6.48
N GLU A 91 -7.98 19.56 5.83
CA GLU A 91 -6.87 20.49 5.59
C GLU A 91 -7.32 21.66 4.72
N PHE A 92 -8.03 21.38 3.62
CA PHE A 92 -8.59 22.43 2.76
C PHE A 92 -9.51 23.39 3.54
N ILE A 93 -10.41 22.86 4.37
CA ILE A 93 -11.31 23.70 5.18
C ILE A 93 -10.54 24.52 6.22
N ARG A 94 -9.52 23.94 6.84
CA ARG A 94 -8.66 24.68 7.79
C ARG A 94 -7.96 25.84 7.11
N ASN A 95 -7.34 25.60 5.97
CA ASN A 95 -6.65 26.61 5.19
C ASN A 95 -7.61 27.70 4.68
N PHE A 96 -8.80 27.30 4.22
CA PHE A 96 -9.84 28.24 3.80
C PHE A 96 -10.29 29.16 4.95
N PHE A 97 -10.46 28.62 6.16
CA PHE A 97 -10.79 29.43 7.33
C PHE A 97 -9.65 30.33 7.80
N GLN A 98 -8.39 29.93 7.58
CA GLN A 98 -7.24 30.77 7.91
C GLN A 98 -7.13 32.00 6.99
N LEU A 99 -7.40 31.79 5.69
CA LEU A 99 -7.34 32.86 4.69
C LEU A 99 -8.54 33.82 4.73
N ASN A 100 -9.68 33.39 5.28
CA ASN A 100 -10.95 34.11 5.23
C ASN A 100 -11.55 34.19 6.64
N ASP A 101 -11.09 35.16 7.45
CA ASP A 101 -11.52 35.31 8.83
C ASP A 101 -13.04 35.45 9.01
N GLU A 102 -13.72 36.16 8.12
CA GLU A 102 -15.16 36.32 8.13
C GLU A 102 -15.93 35.01 7.96
N THR A 103 -15.34 34.02 7.29
CA THR A 103 -15.98 32.73 7.04
C THR A 103 -15.85 31.75 8.20
N LYS A 104 -14.92 31.97 9.14
CA LYS A 104 -14.78 31.16 10.37
C LYS A 104 -16.07 31.12 11.18
N ASN A 105 -16.84 32.20 11.14
CA ASN A 105 -18.06 32.37 11.92
C ASN A 105 -19.35 31.94 11.20
N ARG A 106 -19.25 31.51 9.93
CA ARG A 106 -20.44 31.06 9.19
C ARG A 106 -20.90 29.67 9.69
N PRO A 107 -22.16 29.54 10.11
CA PRO A 107 -22.67 28.28 10.70
C PRO A 107 -22.51 27.07 9.79
N GLY A 108 -22.62 27.26 8.46
CA GLY A 108 -22.46 26.19 7.47
C GLY A 108 -21.05 25.61 7.42
N GLY A 109 -20.02 26.48 7.43
CA GLY A 109 -18.61 26.04 7.43
C GLY A 109 -18.24 25.24 8.69
N ARG A 110 -18.68 25.72 9.85
CA ARG A 110 -18.46 25.01 11.13
C ARG A 110 -19.16 23.64 11.13
N ARG A 111 -20.40 23.55 10.64
CA ARG A 111 -21.14 22.28 10.54
C ARG A 111 -20.46 21.30 9.57
N LEU A 112 -19.95 21.79 8.44
CA LEU A 112 -19.23 20.96 7.48
C LEU A 112 -17.95 20.40 8.11
N LYS A 113 -17.12 21.24 8.72
CA LYS A 113 -15.91 20.83 9.43
C LYS A 113 -16.21 19.75 10.47
N LEU A 114 -17.19 20.01 11.34
CA LEU A 114 -17.59 19.06 12.39
C LEU A 114 -18.03 17.70 11.81
N ARG A 115 -18.81 17.70 10.72
CA ARG A 115 -19.24 16.46 10.06
C ARG A 115 -18.06 15.67 9.49
N LEU A 116 -17.08 16.36 8.89
CA LEU A 116 -15.87 15.71 8.38
C LEU A 116 -15.02 15.12 9.49
N GLU A 117 -14.85 15.86 10.60
CA GLU A 117 -14.13 15.39 11.78
C GLU A 117 -14.80 14.14 12.38
N GLN A 118 -16.12 14.16 12.55
CA GLN A 118 -16.88 13.00 13.02
C GLN A 118 -16.75 11.81 12.08
N ARG A 119 -16.83 12.04 10.76
CA ARG A 119 -16.67 10.99 9.77
C ARG A 119 -15.25 10.41 9.80
N ARG A 120 -14.23 11.26 9.95
CA ARG A 120 -12.85 10.84 10.08
C ARG A 120 -12.61 10.00 11.34
N GLY A 121 -13.18 10.42 12.47
CA GLY A 121 -13.11 9.67 13.73
C GLY A 121 -13.74 8.26 13.63
N ARG A 122 -14.86 8.12 12.93
CA ARG A 122 -15.50 6.80 12.71
C ARG A 122 -14.63 5.85 11.90
N LEU A 123 -13.80 6.38 10.98
CA LEU A 123 -12.88 5.55 10.20
C LEU A 123 -11.71 5.03 11.02
N GLU A 124 -11.35 5.64 12.14
CA GLU A 124 -10.20 5.18 12.94
C GLU A 124 -10.32 3.73 13.42
N GLY A 125 -11.51 3.33 13.88
CA GLY A 125 -11.79 1.95 14.24
C GLY A 125 -11.60 1.02 13.06
N GLN A 126 -12.22 1.35 11.92
CA GLN A 126 -12.12 0.55 10.69
C GLN A 126 -10.69 0.43 10.17
N LEU A 127 -9.86 1.48 10.31
CA LEU A 127 -8.45 1.43 9.92
C LEU A 127 -7.65 0.50 10.83
N LYS A 128 -7.90 0.52 12.15
CA LYS A 128 -7.28 -0.43 13.11
C LYS A 128 -7.65 -1.87 12.78
N ASP A 129 -8.93 -2.12 12.49
CA ASP A 129 -9.41 -3.45 12.14
C ASP A 129 -8.75 -3.95 10.84
N LYS A 130 -8.59 -3.06 9.84
CA LYS A 130 -7.91 -3.41 8.58
C LYS A 130 -6.42 -3.68 8.77
N LEU A 131 -5.74 -2.95 9.64
CA LEU A 131 -4.35 -3.23 9.99
C LEU A 131 -4.21 -4.61 10.67
N ALA A 132 -5.07 -4.88 11.64
CA ALA A 132 -5.08 -6.18 12.33
C ALA A 132 -5.42 -7.34 11.39
N GLU A 133 -6.37 -7.14 10.47
CA GLU A 133 -6.76 -8.14 9.47
C GLU A 133 -5.60 -8.53 8.55
N ILE A 134 -4.87 -7.56 7.98
CA ILE A 134 -3.77 -7.84 7.04
C ILE A 134 -2.60 -8.54 7.72
N GLU A 135 -2.36 -8.24 8.99
CA GLU A 135 -1.36 -8.92 9.81
C GLU A 135 -1.77 -10.35 10.15
N LYS A 136 -3.00 -10.50 10.65
CA LYS A 136 -3.53 -11.83 11.01
C LYS A 136 -3.54 -12.77 9.82
N ASN A 137 -3.87 -12.27 8.64
CA ASN A 137 -3.92 -13.07 7.41
C ASN A 137 -2.51 -13.39 6.87
N GLY A 138 -1.46 -12.73 7.37
CA GLY A 138 -0.08 -12.95 6.94
C GLY A 138 0.16 -12.66 5.46
N THR A 139 -0.70 -11.87 4.81
CA THR A 139 -0.65 -11.62 3.36
C THR A 139 0.70 -11.10 2.88
N LEU A 140 1.30 -10.12 3.60
CA LEU A 140 2.59 -9.56 3.21
C LEU A 140 3.74 -10.56 3.39
N ALA A 141 3.69 -11.34 4.47
CA ALA A 141 4.69 -12.39 4.71
C ALA A 141 4.60 -13.50 3.64
N ASP A 142 3.39 -13.89 3.23
CA ASP A 142 3.19 -14.88 2.16
C ASP A 142 3.72 -14.36 0.81
N ILE A 143 3.47 -13.09 0.47
CA ILE A 143 4.04 -12.47 -0.73
C ILE A 143 5.58 -12.48 -0.66
N LEU A 144 6.18 -12.04 0.44
CA LEU A 144 7.63 -12.00 0.57
C LEU A 144 8.27 -13.39 0.50
N ASN A 145 7.67 -14.39 1.12
CA ASN A 145 8.18 -15.76 1.11
C ASN A 145 8.14 -16.37 -0.30
N GLU A 146 7.08 -16.10 -1.06
CA GLU A 146 6.99 -16.58 -2.45
C GLU A 146 8.11 -16.04 -3.33
N PHE A 147 8.41 -14.76 -3.20
CA PHE A 147 9.37 -14.11 -4.10
C PHE A 147 10.83 -14.15 -3.62
N LYS A 148 11.10 -14.32 -2.34
CA LYS A 148 12.46 -14.57 -1.84
C LYS A 148 13.05 -15.87 -2.40
N ASN A 149 12.24 -16.89 -2.50
CA ASN A 149 12.66 -18.17 -3.08
C ASN A 149 12.98 -18.05 -4.57
N LEU A 150 12.14 -17.32 -5.34
CA LEU A 150 12.35 -17.08 -6.76
C LEU A 150 13.61 -16.26 -7.07
N SER A 151 13.92 -15.24 -6.25
CA SER A 151 15.13 -14.43 -6.44
C SER A 151 16.41 -15.21 -6.16
N ASN A 152 16.40 -16.16 -5.23
CA ASN A 152 17.53 -17.04 -4.95
C ASN A 152 17.77 -18.05 -6.08
N GLU A 153 16.72 -18.65 -6.62
CA GLU A 153 16.82 -19.59 -7.75
C GLU A 153 17.35 -18.94 -9.03
N VAL A 154 17.03 -17.66 -9.27
CA VAL A 154 17.49 -16.91 -10.44
C VAL A 154 18.95 -16.50 -10.29
N ASN A 155 19.41 -16.13 -9.09
CA ASN A 155 20.81 -15.79 -8.84
C ASN A 155 21.73 -17.01 -8.95
N GLU A 156 21.28 -18.20 -8.58
CA GLU A 156 22.07 -19.43 -8.76
C GLU A 156 22.21 -19.85 -10.25
N LYS A 157 21.22 -19.51 -11.08
CA LYS A 157 21.24 -19.84 -12.52
C LYS A 157 21.97 -18.83 -13.42
N VAL A 158 22.36 -17.65 -12.88
CA VAL A 158 23.01 -16.55 -13.62
C VAL A 158 24.50 -16.44 -13.31
N LEU A 159 25.07 -17.27 -12.47
CA LEU A 159 26.51 -17.33 -12.31
C LEU A 159 27.15 -17.90 -13.59
N PRO A 160 27.96 -17.14 -14.34
CA PRO A 160 28.71 -17.70 -15.45
C PRO A 160 29.68 -18.76 -14.93
N PRO A 161 29.94 -19.81 -15.71
CA PRO A 161 30.92 -20.81 -15.34
C PRO A 161 32.27 -20.11 -15.10
N SER A 162 32.91 -20.42 -13.99
CA SER A 162 34.25 -19.92 -13.66
C SER A 162 35.17 -20.19 -14.84
N PRO A 163 36.01 -19.23 -15.27
CA PRO A 163 37.01 -19.53 -16.29
C PRO A 163 37.95 -20.60 -15.73
N ILE A 164 37.98 -21.70 -16.43
CA ILE A 164 38.97 -22.77 -16.20
C ILE A 164 40.30 -22.23 -16.74
N PHE A 165 41.25 -22.06 -15.83
CA PHE A 165 42.67 -21.95 -16.21
C PHE A 165 43.31 -23.31 -16.18
#